data_2a19349cbd569d438a664f37b5de4b06
#
_entry.id   2a19349cbd569d438a664f37b5de4b06
#
_cell.length_a   1.000
_cell.length_b   1.000
_cell.length_c   1.000
_cell.angle_alpha   90.00
_cell.angle_beta   90.00
_cell.angle_gamma   90.00
#
_symmetry.space_group_name_H-M   'P 1'
#
loop_
_entity.id
_entity.type
_entity.pdbx_description
1 polymer ?
#
loop_
_entity_poly.entity_id
_entity_poly.type
_entity_poly.pdbx_seq_one_letter_code
_entity_poly.pdbx_strand_id
1 'polypeptide(L)'
;SFTTGITELGGTYYNQLWKDSNFVLGEPVSELRYVGRNVDIIMARLVKNETVELFGANTTVPFINGCDSTYHPCQILADALTLLEKFGSLNVKFLYIGAKNNVFNSLVEFFSKMEMGTLYGLTPLVNDTAVDADFYEKAKATGYYVELDPTMSMEEARKYVKDMDVLYTDTWVDMEFFNNPAYAQKKEETLKMMMPYQINKEFLEGSHAIVLHDMPMHVGYEISQDVVDENLEHILDQAENRRHAEKAVMATLLGKGQLL
;
A
#
# COMPACT_ATOMS: atom_id res chain seq x y z
N SER A 1 -1.64 13.79 2.98
CA SER A 1 -0.18 13.79 3.17
C SER A 1 0.51 14.71 2.17
N PHE A 2 0.38 14.55 0.84
CA PHE A 2 1.06 15.37 -0.17
C PHE A 2 0.84 16.88 0.00
N THR A 3 -0.40 17.34 0.17
CA THR A 3 -0.70 18.79 0.33
C THR A 3 0.02 19.40 1.53
N THR A 4 0.00 18.70 2.66
CA THR A 4 0.73 19.11 3.87
C THR A 4 2.25 19.09 3.61
N GLY A 5 2.76 18.01 3.01
CA GLY A 5 4.18 17.88 2.70
C GLY A 5 4.71 18.98 1.77
N ILE A 6 3.96 19.33 0.73
CA ILE A 6 4.32 20.44 -0.18
C ILE A 6 4.38 21.76 0.59
N THR A 7 3.40 22.04 1.45
CA THR A 7 3.36 23.27 2.25
C THR A 7 4.54 23.35 3.23
N GLU A 8 4.87 22.24 3.88
CA GLU A 8 6.02 22.15 4.79
C GLU A 8 7.36 22.37 4.06
N LEU A 9 7.46 22.00 2.79
CA LEU A 9 8.63 22.25 1.94
C LEU A 9 8.65 23.68 1.33
N GLY A 10 7.67 24.52 1.65
CA GLY A 10 7.58 25.88 1.13
C GLY A 10 6.98 25.98 -0.28
N GLY A 11 6.42 24.90 -0.79
CA GLY A 11 5.73 24.87 -2.08
C GLY A 11 4.27 25.27 -1.99
N THR A 12 3.63 25.32 -3.15
CA THR A 12 2.19 25.52 -3.31
C THR A 12 1.61 24.36 -4.09
N TYR A 13 0.33 24.12 -3.97
CA TYR A 13 -0.33 23.05 -4.71
C TYR A 13 -1.66 23.50 -5.31
N TYR A 14 -2.03 22.83 -6.38
CA TYR A 14 -3.36 22.88 -7.01
C TYR A 14 -3.95 21.47 -6.98
N ASN A 15 -5.14 21.32 -6.39
CA ASN A 15 -5.83 20.03 -6.30
C ASN A 15 -7.03 20.04 -7.25
N GLN A 16 -7.14 19.02 -8.09
CA GLN A 16 -8.21 18.88 -9.07
C GLN A 16 -8.80 17.47 -9.03
N LEU A 17 -10.12 17.39 -8.88
CA LEU A 17 -10.80 16.11 -9.01
C LEU A 17 -10.95 15.74 -10.48
N TRP A 18 -10.70 14.48 -10.80
CA TRP A 18 -10.80 13.96 -12.16
C TRP A 18 -12.11 14.34 -12.85
N LYS A 19 -13.25 14.09 -12.20
CA LYS A 19 -14.59 14.36 -12.72
C LYS A 19 -14.88 15.83 -13.04
N ASP A 20 -14.17 16.75 -12.39
CA ASP A 20 -14.35 18.20 -12.52
C ASP A 20 -13.21 18.84 -13.33
N SER A 21 -12.40 18.01 -14.00
CA SER A 21 -11.20 18.42 -14.74
C SER A 21 -11.41 18.43 -16.25
N ASN A 22 -10.55 19.15 -16.96
CA ASN A 22 -10.51 19.11 -18.42
C ASN A 22 -10.12 17.74 -18.99
N PHE A 23 -9.52 16.87 -18.18
CA PHE A 23 -9.18 15.50 -18.59
C PHE A 23 -10.39 14.65 -19.02
N VAL A 24 -11.60 14.99 -18.58
CA VAL A 24 -12.85 14.33 -19.01
C VAL A 24 -13.47 14.96 -20.25
N LEU A 25 -13.00 16.14 -20.66
CA LEU A 25 -13.57 16.91 -21.76
C LEU A 25 -12.77 16.79 -23.05
N GLY A 26 -11.46 16.60 -22.96
CA GLY A 26 -10.54 16.64 -24.07
C GLY A 26 -9.66 15.39 -24.20
N GLU A 27 -8.56 15.53 -24.92
CA GLU A 27 -7.55 14.48 -25.05
C GLU A 27 -6.60 14.52 -23.84
N PRO A 28 -6.56 13.46 -23.01
CA PRO A 28 -5.92 13.51 -21.69
C PRO A 28 -4.41 13.82 -21.73
N VAL A 29 -3.68 13.35 -22.73
CA VAL A 29 -2.23 13.57 -22.84
C VAL A 29 -1.91 15.04 -23.15
N SER A 30 -2.72 15.70 -23.97
CA SER A 30 -2.56 17.12 -24.24
C SER A 30 -2.82 17.98 -23.00
N GLU A 31 -3.87 17.63 -22.24
CA GLU A 31 -4.14 18.28 -20.95
C GLU A 31 -3.00 18.05 -19.94
N LEU A 32 -2.46 16.83 -19.87
CA LEU A 32 -1.31 16.53 -19.01
C LEU A 32 -0.10 17.42 -19.36
N ARG A 33 0.21 17.57 -20.65
CA ARG A 33 1.32 18.41 -21.12
C ARG A 33 1.07 19.89 -20.85
N TYR A 34 -0.19 20.33 -20.95
CA TYR A 34 -0.57 21.70 -20.58
C TYR A 34 -0.37 21.93 -19.08
N VAL A 35 -0.85 21.02 -18.20
CA VAL A 35 -0.65 21.10 -16.77
C VAL A 35 0.84 21.10 -16.42
N GLY A 36 1.63 20.24 -17.06
CA GLY A 36 3.08 20.15 -16.85
C GLY A 36 3.88 21.41 -17.20
N ARG A 37 3.28 22.38 -17.92
CA ARG A 37 3.90 23.70 -18.15
C ARG A 37 3.66 24.70 -17.01
N ASN A 38 2.78 24.35 -16.07
CA ASN A 38 2.33 25.25 -14.98
C ASN A 38 2.71 24.73 -13.61
N VAL A 39 3.32 23.52 -13.52
CA VAL A 39 3.73 22.89 -12.26
C VAL A 39 5.12 22.27 -12.40
N ASP A 40 5.79 22.07 -11.28
CA ASP A 40 7.12 21.44 -11.24
C ASP A 40 7.04 19.92 -11.08
N ILE A 41 5.93 19.40 -10.55
CA ILE A 41 5.70 17.98 -10.30
C ILE A 41 4.22 17.69 -10.30
N ILE A 42 3.84 16.50 -10.72
CA ILE A 42 2.44 16.03 -10.72
C ILE A 42 2.35 14.78 -9.85
N MET A 43 1.41 14.74 -8.92
CA MET A 43 0.97 13.52 -8.27
C MET A 43 -0.47 13.24 -8.68
N ALA A 44 -0.75 12.00 -9.04
CA ALA A 44 -2.11 11.58 -9.37
C ALA A 44 -2.50 10.29 -8.64
N ARG A 45 -3.72 10.27 -8.10
CA ARG A 45 -4.40 9.06 -7.65
C ARG A 45 -5.47 8.73 -8.67
N LEU A 46 -5.22 7.71 -9.48
CA LEU A 46 -6.07 7.29 -10.59
C LEU A 46 -6.47 5.82 -10.41
N VAL A 47 -7.70 5.48 -10.82
CA VAL A 47 -8.18 4.11 -10.64
C VAL A 47 -7.43 3.14 -11.56
N LYS A 48 -7.23 3.51 -12.84
CA LYS A 48 -6.66 2.62 -13.85
C LYS A 48 -5.14 2.77 -13.94
N ASN A 49 -4.43 1.68 -13.74
CA ASN A 49 -2.96 1.63 -13.90
C ASN A 49 -2.53 2.04 -15.31
N GLU A 50 -3.24 1.62 -16.36
CA GLU A 50 -2.90 2.00 -17.75
C GLU A 50 -2.93 3.52 -17.95
N THR A 51 -3.79 4.23 -17.23
CA THR A 51 -3.82 5.71 -17.28
C THR A 51 -2.60 6.30 -16.56
N VAL A 52 -2.18 5.70 -15.46
CA VAL A 52 -0.96 6.09 -14.73
C VAL A 52 0.27 5.90 -15.62
N GLU A 53 0.39 4.76 -16.27
CA GLU A 53 1.49 4.45 -17.20
C GLU A 53 1.49 5.40 -18.39
N LEU A 54 0.33 5.64 -19.00
CA LEU A 54 0.17 6.59 -20.11
C LEU A 54 0.63 7.99 -19.70
N PHE A 55 0.26 8.44 -18.51
CA PHE A 55 0.62 9.77 -18.01
C PHE A 55 2.10 9.83 -17.65
N GLY A 56 2.64 8.82 -16.97
CA GLY A 56 4.06 8.72 -16.68
C GLY A 56 4.95 8.77 -17.92
N ALA A 57 4.53 8.10 -19.00
CA ALA A 57 5.25 8.08 -20.27
C ALA A 57 5.16 9.39 -21.07
N ASN A 58 4.18 10.25 -20.82
CA ASN A 58 3.88 11.43 -21.64
C ASN A 58 4.01 12.77 -20.90
N THR A 59 4.27 12.75 -19.60
CA THR A 59 4.48 13.97 -18.80
C THR A 59 5.78 14.67 -19.18
N THR A 60 5.82 15.98 -18.94
CA THR A 60 7.01 16.83 -19.13
C THR A 60 7.70 17.19 -17.80
N VAL A 61 7.11 16.79 -16.69
CA VAL A 61 7.63 16.99 -15.33
C VAL A 61 7.57 15.66 -14.57
N PRO A 62 8.27 15.49 -13.45
CA PRO A 62 8.15 14.29 -12.63
C PRO A 62 6.69 13.96 -12.31
N PHE A 63 6.34 12.68 -12.42
CA PHE A 63 5.00 12.16 -12.18
C PHE A 63 5.04 11.10 -11.06
N ILE A 64 4.22 11.28 -10.04
CA ILE A 64 4.11 10.36 -8.90
C ILE A 64 2.78 9.62 -8.99
N ASN A 65 2.85 8.29 -8.99
CA ASN A 65 1.69 7.45 -8.74
C ASN A 65 1.33 7.52 -7.25
N GLY A 66 0.27 8.26 -6.92
CA GLY A 66 -0.23 8.40 -5.55
C GLY A 66 -0.99 7.17 -5.03
N CYS A 67 -1.52 6.37 -5.93
CA CYS A 67 -2.17 5.07 -5.78
C CYS A 67 -3.03 4.80 -7.02
N ASP A 68 -3.01 3.59 -7.52
CA ASP A 68 -3.95 3.09 -8.52
C ASP A 68 -4.54 1.73 -8.10
N SER A 69 -5.28 1.08 -9.00
CA SER A 69 -5.88 -0.24 -8.72
C SER A 69 -4.85 -1.36 -8.59
N THR A 70 -3.65 -1.18 -9.11
CA THR A 70 -2.61 -2.22 -9.19
C THR A 70 -1.49 -1.98 -8.20
N TYR A 71 -1.14 -0.71 -7.92
CA TYR A 71 -0.01 -0.35 -7.07
C TYR A 71 -0.32 0.80 -6.10
N HIS A 72 0.34 0.78 -4.94
CA HIS A 72 0.36 1.85 -3.94
C HIS A 72 1.79 2.19 -3.50
N PRO A 73 2.64 2.73 -4.40
CA PRO A 73 4.08 2.90 -4.12
C PRO A 73 4.36 3.86 -2.95
N CYS A 74 3.55 4.91 -2.78
CA CYS A 74 3.73 5.86 -1.68
C CYS A 74 3.49 5.23 -0.30
N GLN A 75 2.62 4.23 -0.20
CA GLN A 75 2.43 3.48 1.04
C GLN A 75 3.68 2.68 1.37
N ILE A 76 4.24 1.97 0.41
CA ILE A 76 5.39 1.10 0.64
C ILE A 76 6.64 1.89 1.03
N LEU A 77 6.80 3.10 0.52
CA LEU A 77 7.89 3.98 0.97
C LEU A 77 7.70 4.46 2.41
N ALA A 78 6.46 4.66 2.86
CA ALA A 78 6.15 4.94 4.25
C ALA A 78 6.42 3.72 5.14
N ASP A 79 6.02 2.53 4.68
CA ASP A 79 6.30 1.28 5.37
C ASP A 79 7.82 1.08 5.52
N ALA A 80 8.59 1.30 4.46
CA ALA A 80 10.05 1.21 4.48
C ALA A 80 10.68 2.18 5.50
N LEU A 81 10.19 3.43 5.55
CA LEU A 81 10.65 4.40 6.55
C LEU A 81 10.31 3.92 7.97
N THR A 82 9.10 3.41 8.18
CA THR A 82 8.67 2.84 9.47
C THR A 82 9.54 1.66 9.89
N LEU A 83 9.88 0.76 8.96
CA LEU A 83 10.81 -0.35 9.24
C LEU A 83 12.19 0.15 9.65
N LEU A 84 12.72 1.15 8.95
CA LEU A 84 14.01 1.76 9.31
C LEU A 84 13.98 2.40 10.69
N GLU A 85 12.91 3.08 11.07
CA GLU A 85 12.76 3.70 12.39
C GLU A 85 12.59 2.68 13.52
N LYS A 86 11.83 1.61 13.28
CA LYS A 86 11.55 0.59 14.30
C LYS A 86 12.68 -0.43 14.46
N PHE A 87 13.33 -0.82 13.38
CA PHE A 87 14.31 -1.91 13.36
C PHE A 87 15.73 -1.47 12.98
N GLY A 88 15.91 -0.23 12.49
CA GLY A 88 17.21 0.24 11.97
C GLY A 88 17.62 -0.46 10.66
N SER A 89 16.75 -1.25 10.06
CA SER A 89 17.06 -2.09 8.89
C SER A 89 15.79 -2.45 8.12
N LEU A 90 15.94 -2.69 6.80
CA LEU A 90 14.91 -3.30 5.96
C LEU A 90 15.02 -4.85 5.94
N ASN A 91 16.04 -5.41 6.58
CA ASN A 91 16.24 -6.86 6.64
C ASN A 91 15.36 -7.50 7.73
N VAL A 92 14.06 -7.51 7.51
CA VAL A 92 13.02 -8.01 8.41
C VAL A 92 12.27 -9.17 7.80
N LYS A 93 11.67 -10.00 8.65
CA LYS A 93 10.68 -11.02 8.27
C LYS A 93 9.29 -10.40 8.37
N PHE A 94 8.65 -10.25 7.25
CA PHE A 94 7.40 -9.53 7.09
C PHE A 94 6.29 -10.48 6.65
N LEU A 95 5.23 -10.62 7.40
CA LEU A 95 4.07 -11.44 7.06
C LEU A 95 2.88 -10.55 6.71
N TYR A 96 2.42 -10.64 5.48
CA TYR A 96 1.17 -10.05 5.04
C TYR A 96 0.04 -11.09 5.09
N ILE A 97 -1.10 -10.73 5.69
CA ILE A 97 -2.32 -11.55 5.69
C ILE A 97 -3.47 -10.69 5.19
N GLY A 98 -4.07 -11.06 4.07
CA GLY A 98 -5.18 -10.27 3.51
C GLY A 98 -5.49 -10.59 2.06
N ALA A 99 -5.96 -9.58 1.33
CA ALA A 99 -6.25 -9.69 -0.09
C ALA A 99 -4.99 -9.47 -0.95
N LYS A 100 -4.86 -10.18 -2.07
CA LYS A 100 -3.96 -9.77 -3.15
C LYS A 100 -4.53 -8.51 -3.79
N ASN A 101 -4.02 -7.36 -3.40
CA ASN A 101 -4.45 -6.04 -3.84
C ASN A 101 -3.24 -5.16 -4.22
N ASN A 102 -3.46 -3.90 -4.48
CA ASN A 102 -2.43 -2.93 -4.86
C ASN A 102 -1.34 -2.70 -3.80
N VAL A 103 -1.69 -2.76 -2.51
CA VAL A 103 -0.71 -2.68 -1.41
C VAL A 103 0.17 -3.91 -1.41
N PHE A 104 -0.44 -5.11 -1.48
CA PHE A 104 0.31 -6.36 -1.53
C PHE A 104 1.22 -6.45 -2.76
N ASN A 105 0.72 -6.06 -3.95
CA ASN A 105 1.54 -6.03 -5.16
C ASN A 105 2.78 -5.14 -4.98
N SER A 106 2.59 -3.99 -4.36
CA SER A 106 3.69 -3.05 -4.11
C SER A 106 4.68 -3.56 -3.06
N LEU A 107 4.21 -4.30 -2.03
CA LEU A 107 5.09 -5.00 -1.08
C LEU A 107 5.94 -6.06 -1.79
N VAL A 108 5.30 -6.89 -2.64
CA VAL A 108 6.01 -7.93 -3.41
C VAL A 108 7.08 -7.32 -4.30
N GLU A 109 6.75 -6.23 -5.00
CA GLU A 109 7.71 -5.51 -5.84
C GLU A 109 8.87 -4.92 -5.01
N PHE A 110 8.55 -4.30 -3.87
CA PHE A 110 9.53 -3.69 -3.00
C PHE A 110 10.55 -4.70 -2.46
N PHE A 111 10.09 -5.76 -1.81
CA PHE A 111 11.00 -6.77 -1.26
C PHE A 111 11.84 -7.44 -2.35
N SER A 112 11.24 -7.72 -3.50
CA SER A 112 11.95 -8.32 -4.64
C SER A 112 13.03 -7.40 -5.25
N LYS A 113 12.81 -6.07 -5.27
CA LYS A 113 13.76 -5.09 -5.83
C LYS A 113 14.83 -4.66 -4.82
N MET A 114 14.47 -4.54 -3.55
CA MET A 114 15.41 -4.12 -2.50
C MET A 114 16.38 -5.24 -2.14
N GLU A 115 16.02 -6.50 -2.42
CA GLU A 115 16.82 -7.69 -2.08
C GLU A 115 17.23 -7.71 -0.60
N MET A 116 16.32 -7.27 0.28
CA MET A 116 16.49 -7.18 1.73
C MET A 116 15.23 -7.66 2.44
N GLY A 117 15.43 -8.43 3.53
CA GLY A 117 14.32 -9.01 4.27
C GLY A 117 13.61 -10.12 3.51
N THR A 118 12.48 -10.57 4.01
CA THR A 118 11.63 -11.57 3.33
C THR A 118 10.16 -11.26 3.58
N LEU A 119 9.39 -11.14 2.50
CA LEU A 119 7.95 -11.05 2.54
C LEU A 119 7.32 -12.44 2.46
N TYR A 120 6.53 -12.78 3.46
CA TYR A 120 5.63 -13.95 3.44
C TYR A 120 4.22 -13.45 3.15
N GLY A 121 3.56 -14.00 2.14
CA GLY A 121 2.20 -13.60 1.75
C GLY A 121 1.20 -14.72 1.96
N LEU A 122 0.26 -14.54 2.91
CA LEU A 122 -0.93 -15.36 3.07
C LEU A 122 -2.12 -14.58 2.53
N THR A 123 -2.54 -14.91 1.31
CA THR A 123 -3.55 -14.13 0.57
C THR A 123 -4.72 -15.02 0.12
N PRO A 124 -5.64 -15.36 1.05
CA PRO A 124 -6.82 -16.19 0.75
C PRO A 124 -7.79 -15.54 -0.24
N LEU A 125 -7.76 -14.21 -0.31
CA LEU A 125 -8.60 -13.41 -1.21
C LEU A 125 -7.74 -12.83 -2.33
N VAL A 126 -8.23 -12.91 -3.56
CA VAL A 126 -7.61 -12.27 -4.72
C VAL A 126 -8.56 -11.22 -5.27
N ASN A 127 -8.11 -9.97 -5.34
CA ASN A 127 -8.88 -8.88 -5.96
C ASN A 127 -8.87 -9.01 -7.49
N ASP A 128 -9.96 -8.52 -8.13
CA ASP A 128 -10.08 -8.52 -9.60
C ASP A 128 -8.99 -7.68 -10.29
N THR A 129 -8.33 -6.80 -9.53
CA THR A 129 -7.20 -5.96 -9.97
C THR A 129 -5.83 -6.55 -9.64
N ALA A 130 -5.77 -7.79 -9.17
CA ALA A 130 -4.50 -8.47 -8.92
C ALA A 130 -3.67 -8.54 -10.21
N VAL A 131 -2.36 -8.43 -10.07
CA VAL A 131 -1.40 -8.56 -11.17
C VAL A 131 -1.40 -10.00 -11.68
N ASP A 132 -0.94 -10.20 -12.89
CA ASP A 132 -0.85 -11.53 -13.49
C ASP A 132 0.08 -12.50 -12.72
N ALA A 133 -0.09 -13.80 -12.96
CA ALA A 133 0.68 -14.83 -12.26
C ALA A 133 2.19 -14.72 -12.51
N ASP A 134 2.61 -14.26 -13.69
CA ASP A 134 4.03 -14.13 -14.06
C ASP A 134 4.78 -13.15 -13.15
N PHE A 135 4.11 -12.10 -12.68
CA PHE A 135 4.67 -11.14 -11.71
C PHE A 135 5.09 -11.85 -10.42
N TYR A 136 4.17 -12.62 -9.82
CA TYR A 136 4.45 -13.32 -8.57
C TYR A 136 5.48 -14.45 -8.73
N GLU A 137 5.48 -15.16 -9.87
CA GLU A 137 6.49 -16.18 -10.16
C GLU A 137 7.90 -15.57 -10.26
N LYS A 138 8.04 -14.42 -10.93
CA LYS A 138 9.30 -13.68 -10.99
C LYS A 138 9.74 -13.21 -9.60
N ALA A 139 8.81 -12.70 -8.79
CA ALA A 139 9.09 -12.27 -7.44
C ALA A 139 9.56 -13.45 -6.56
N LYS A 140 8.89 -14.61 -6.64
CA LYS A 140 9.32 -15.83 -5.91
C LYS A 140 10.73 -16.27 -6.31
N ALA A 141 11.09 -16.13 -7.58
CA ALA A 141 12.42 -16.49 -8.08
C ALA A 141 13.55 -15.64 -7.49
N THR A 142 13.26 -14.46 -6.95
CA THR A 142 14.26 -13.62 -6.26
C THR A 142 14.67 -14.18 -4.89
N GLY A 143 13.81 -15.00 -4.27
CA GLY A 143 14.00 -15.53 -2.92
C GLY A 143 13.59 -14.58 -1.79
N TYR A 144 13.13 -13.36 -2.10
CA TYR A 144 12.69 -12.36 -1.12
C TYR A 144 11.17 -12.30 -0.94
N TYR A 145 10.44 -13.06 -1.72
CA TYR A 145 9.00 -13.30 -1.57
C TYR A 145 8.70 -14.79 -1.47
N VAL A 146 7.93 -15.16 -0.44
CA VAL A 146 7.43 -16.51 -0.17
C VAL A 146 5.91 -16.48 -0.18
N GLU A 147 5.31 -17.15 -1.15
CA GLU A 147 3.85 -17.33 -1.18
C GLU A 147 3.46 -18.49 -0.27
N LEU A 148 2.62 -18.22 0.72
CA LEU A 148 2.05 -19.25 1.57
C LEU A 148 0.78 -19.83 0.93
N ASP A 149 0.45 -21.07 1.28
CA ASP A 149 -0.78 -21.70 0.80
C ASP A 149 -2.01 -20.87 1.22
N PRO A 150 -2.80 -20.32 0.28
CA PRO A 150 -3.96 -19.49 0.59
C PRO A 150 -5.06 -20.25 1.35
N THR A 151 -5.00 -21.58 1.38
CA THR A 151 -5.93 -22.43 2.14
C THR A 151 -5.41 -22.80 3.53
N MET A 152 -4.21 -22.32 3.89
CA MET A 152 -3.60 -22.56 5.19
C MET A 152 -4.52 -22.13 6.32
N SER A 153 -4.69 -22.98 7.32
CA SER A 153 -5.44 -22.64 8.51
C SER A 153 -4.68 -21.61 9.37
N MET A 154 -5.42 -20.84 10.17
CA MET A 154 -4.79 -19.90 11.12
C MET A 154 -3.91 -20.58 12.15
N GLU A 155 -4.20 -21.84 12.52
CA GLU A 155 -3.33 -22.63 13.40
C GLU A 155 -1.95 -22.91 12.76
N GLU A 156 -1.95 -23.16 11.45
CA GLU A 156 -0.69 -23.34 10.70
C GLU A 156 0.03 -22.00 10.52
N ALA A 157 -0.70 -20.93 10.17
CA ALA A 157 -0.17 -19.58 10.02
C ALA A 157 0.47 -19.05 11.31
N ARG A 158 -0.06 -19.40 12.51
CA ARG A 158 0.54 -19.06 13.80
C ARG A 158 1.98 -19.55 13.97
N LYS A 159 2.38 -20.63 13.31
CA LYS A 159 3.75 -21.12 13.35
C LYS A 159 4.72 -20.15 12.68
N TYR A 160 4.24 -19.44 11.63
CA TYR A 160 5.03 -18.39 10.97
C TYR A 160 5.10 -17.12 11.82
N VAL A 161 3.98 -16.68 12.40
CA VAL A 161 3.89 -15.40 13.14
C VAL A 161 4.93 -15.27 14.25
N LYS A 162 5.28 -16.36 14.93
CA LYS A 162 6.26 -16.37 16.03
C LYS A 162 7.66 -15.93 15.60
N ASP A 163 8.00 -16.13 14.34
CA ASP A 163 9.32 -15.82 13.79
C ASP A 163 9.32 -14.52 12.96
N MET A 164 8.20 -13.79 12.93
CA MET A 164 8.06 -12.57 12.18
C MET A 164 8.41 -11.34 13.02
N ASP A 165 8.99 -10.34 12.36
CA ASP A 165 9.25 -9.02 12.94
C ASP A 165 8.02 -8.12 12.75
N VAL A 166 7.33 -8.27 11.62
CA VAL A 166 6.16 -7.46 11.23
C VAL A 166 5.02 -8.36 10.76
N LEU A 167 3.82 -8.05 11.23
CA LEU A 167 2.57 -8.55 10.69
C LEU A 167 1.80 -7.40 10.07
N TYR A 168 1.36 -7.57 8.84
CA TYR A 168 0.66 -6.54 8.08
C TYR A 168 -0.69 -7.04 7.58
N THR A 169 -1.69 -6.23 7.68
CA THR A 169 -2.98 -6.47 7.03
C THR A 169 -3.52 -5.20 6.38
N ASP A 170 -4.51 -5.37 5.54
CA ASP A 170 -5.24 -4.32 4.85
C ASP A 170 -6.73 -4.69 4.80
N THR A 171 -7.58 -3.74 4.46
CA THR A 171 -9.02 -3.95 4.33
C THR A 171 -9.34 -5.06 3.34
N TRP A 172 -10.26 -5.96 3.72
CA TRP A 172 -10.69 -7.06 2.84
C TRP A 172 -11.70 -6.63 1.78
N VAL A 173 -12.38 -5.53 2.06
CA VAL A 173 -13.35 -4.91 1.15
C VAL A 173 -12.95 -3.46 0.95
N ASP A 174 -12.73 -3.08 -0.30
CA ASP A 174 -12.34 -1.72 -0.64
C ASP A 174 -13.32 -0.70 -0.06
N MET A 175 -12.80 0.39 0.48
CA MET A 175 -13.55 1.40 1.22
C MET A 175 -14.75 1.97 0.45
N GLU A 176 -14.62 2.10 -0.86
CA GLU A 176 -15.68 2.63 -1.73
C GLU A 176 -16.89 1.68 -1.84
N PHE A 177 -16.67 0.38 -1.60
CA PHE A 177 -17.70 -0.66 -1.68
C PHE A 177 -18.28 -1.03 -0.33
N PHE A 178 -17.60 -0.72 0.76
CA PHE A 178 -17.97 -1.20 2.10
C PHE A 178 -19.39 -0.81 2.53
N ASN A 179 -19.83 0.40 2.21
CA ASN A 179 -21.17 0.92 2.50
C ASN A 179 -22.10 0.96 1.27
N ASN A 180 -21.68 0.40 0.13
CA ASN A 180 -22.48 0.42 -1.09
C ASN A 180 -23.48 -0.74 -1.10
N PRO A 181 -24.81 -0.47 -1.12
CA PRO A 181 -25.83 -1.52 -1.11
C PRO A 181 -25.70 -2.51 -2.28
N ALA A 182 -25.19 -2.08 -3.43
CA ALA A 182 -25.00 -2.95 -4.59
C ALA A 182 -23.95 -4.05 -4.34
N TYR A 183 -23.05 -3.84 -3.37
CA TYR A 183 -21.99 -4.79 -3.01
C TYR A 183 -22.30 -5.57 -1.71
N ALA A 184 -23.47 -5.40 -1.11
CA ALA A 184 -23.79 -5.97 0.19
C ALA A 184 -23.59 -7.49 0.23
N GLN A 185 -24.05 -8.21 -0.81
CA GLN A 185 -23.92 -9.67 -0.90
C GLN A 185 -22.44 -10.07 -1.06
N LYS A 186 -21.70 -9.45 -1.99
CA LYS A 186 -20.27 -9.75 -2.21
C LYS A 186 -19.47 -9.44 -0.94
N LYS A 187 -19.78 -8.34 -0.25
CA LYS A 187 -19.18 -8.00 1.04
C LYS A 187 -19.41 -9.10 2.09
N GLU A 188 -20.64 -9.56 2.25
CA GLU A 188 -20.96 -10.61 3.22
C GLU A 188 -20.22 -11.91 2.91
N GLU A 189 -20.16 -12.32 1.65
CA GLU A 189 -19.42 -13.50 1.20
C GLU A 189 -17.91 -13.34 1.48
N THR A 190 -17.34 -12.19 1.15
CA THR A 190 -15.92 -11.88 1.42
C THR A 190 -15.62 -11.91 2.91
N LEU A 191 -16.42 -11.23 3.73
CA LEU A 191 -16.24 -11.21 5.18
C LEU A 191 -16.35 -12.61 5.78
N LYS A 192 -17.33 -13.40 5.37
CA LYS A 192 -17.48 -14.78 5.84
C LYS A 192 -16.27 -15.66 5.52
N MET A 193 -15.69 -15.50 4.32
CA MET A 193 -14.50 -16.22 3.89
C MET A 193 -13.26 -15.78 4.68
N MET A 194 -13.13 -14.47 4.92
CA MET A 194 -11.92 -13.89 5.49
C MET A 194 -11.90 -13.84 7.02
N MET A 195 -13.06 -13.90 7.71
CA MET A 195 -13.12 -13.87 9.18
C MET A 195 -12.19 -14.85 9.90
N PRO A 196 -11.93 -16.08 9.39
CA PRO A 196 -10.95 -16.97 9.98
C PRO A 196 -9.52 -16.42 10.01
N TYR A 197 -9.22 -15.44 9.16
CA TYR A 197 -7.90 -14.81 9.00
C TYR A 197 -7.78 -13.46 9.74
N GLN A 198 -8.72 -13.14 10.63
CA GLN A 198 -8.65 -11.95 11.47
C GLN A 198 -7.39 -11.95 12.34
N ILE A 199 -6.67 -10.84 12.32
CA ILE A 199 -5.57 -10.62 13.26
C ILE A 199 -6.15 -10.24 14.62
N ASN A 200 -6.04 -11.14 15.58
CA ASN A 200 -6.52 -10.99 16.94
C ASN A 200 -5.45 -11.48 17.95
N LYS A 201 -5.68 -11.25 19.24
CA LYS A 201 -4.75 -11.65 20.31
C LYS A 201 -4.43 -13.13 20.31
N GLU A 202 -5.43 -13.96 20.05
CA GLU A 202 -5.22 -15.41 19.99
C GLU A 202 -4.23 -15.76 18.87
N PHE A 203 -4.36 -15.10 17.71
CA PHE A 203 -3.43 -15.29 16.58
C PHE A 203 -2.01 -14.83 16.91
N LEU A 204 -1.86 -13.75 17.66
CA LEU A 204 -0.56 -13.16 18.04
C LEU A 204 0.08 -13.82 19.26
N GLU A 205 -0.54 -14.82 19.89
CA GLU A 205 -0.03 -15.42 21.12
C GLU A 205 1.40 -15.96 20.96
N GLY A 206 2.32 -15.42 21.75
CA GLY A 206 3.74 -15.77 21.70
C GLY A 206 4.53 -15.16 20.55
N SER A 207 3.94 -14.21 19.79
CA SER A 207 4.62 -13.38 18.80
C SER A 207 5.19 -12.12 19.44
N HIS A 208 6.25 -11.59 18.83
CA HIS A 208 6.84 -10.27 19.14
C HIS A 208 6.69 -9.30 17.96
N ALA A 209 6.01 -9.72 16.89
CA ALA A 209 5.81 -8.90 15.72
C ALA A 209 5.01 -7.64 16.06
N ILE A 210 5.43 -6.50 15.52
CA ILE A 210 4.57 -5.31 15.49
C ILE A 210 3.49 -5.49 14.40
N VAL A 211 2.30 -4.93 14.64
CA VAL A 211 1.22 -4.96 13.64
C VAL A 211 1.14 -3.62 12.94
N LEU A 212 1.12 -3.66 11.61
CA LEU A 212 0.97 -2.50 10.73
C LEU A 212 -0.30 -2.62 9.88
N HIS A 213 -0.85 -1.47 9.46
CA HIS A 213 -2.02 -1.35 8.60
C HIS A 213 -1.98 -0.02 7.84
N ASP A 214 -2.28 -0.03 6.55
CA ASP A 214 -2.18 1.18 5.71
C ASP A 214 -3.32 2.21 5.92
N MET A 215 -4.30 1.87 6.75
CA MET A 215 -5.46 2.69 7.08
C MET A 215 -6.27 3.21 5.86
N PRO A 216 -7.61 3.38 6.02
CA PRO A 216 -8.36 3.17 7.27
C PRO A 216 -8.67 1.71 7.56
N MET A 217 -8.87 1.35 8.82
CA MET A 217 -9.15 -0.02 9.29
C MET A 217 -10.66 -0.28 9.39
N HIS A 218 -11.09 -1.51 9.10
CA HIS A 218 -12.41 -2.02 9.48
C HIS A 218 -12.28 -2.89 10.75
N VAL A 219 -12.11 -2.22 11.89
CA VAL A 219 -11.94 -2.90 13.18
C VAL A 219 -13.09 -3.84 13.48
N GLY A 220 -12.75 -5.08 13.91
CA GLY A 220 -13.71 -6.16 14.10
C GLY A 220 -13.82 -7.08 12.88
N TYR A 221 -13.19 -6.73 11.75
CA TYR A 221 -13.07 -7.57 10.58
C TYR A 221 -11.62 -8.04 10.40
N GLU A 222 -10.77 -7.34 9.64
CA GLU A 222 -9.38 -7.77 9.40
C GLU A 222 -8.50 -7.73 10.65
N ILE A 223 -8.82 -6.85 11.60
CA ILE A 223 -8.08 -6.66 12.84
C ILE A 223 -9.05 -6.47 14.01
N SER A 224 -8.75 -7.06 15.17
CA SER A 224 -9.55 -6.88 16.38
C SER A 224 -9.18 -5.60 17.13
N GLN A 225 -10.13 -5.06 17.91
CA GLN A 225 -9.94 -3.80 18.65
C GLN A 225 -8.76 -3.86 19.62
N ASP A 226 -8.59 -4.97 20.32
CA ASP A 226 -7.53 -5.15 21.31
C ASP A 226 -6.13 -5.20 20.68
N VAL A 227 -6.00 -5.71 19.45
CA VAL A 227 -4.75 -5.67 18.69
C VAL A 227 -4.48 -4.24 18.20
N VAL A 228 -5.51 -3.53 17.75
CA VAL A 228 -5.39 -2.10 17.39
C VAL A 228 -4.90 -1.30 18.60
N ASP A 229 -5.52 -1.46 19.76
CA ASP A 229 -5.16 -0.70 20.98
C ASP A 229 -3.69 -0.92 21.38
N GLU A 230 -3.17 -2.14 21.20
CA GLU A 230 -1.78 -2.48 21.53
C GLU A 230 -0.77 -1.99 20.47
N ASN A 231 -1.19 -1.82 19.21
CA ASN A 231 -0.32 -1.45 18.10
C ASN A 231 -0.61 -0.06 17.52
N LEU A 232 -1.48 0.71 18.13
CA LEU A 232 -1.96 1.98 17.58
C LEU A 232 -0.82 2.95 17.24
N GLU A 233 0.18 3.08 18.12
CA GLU A 233 1.33 3.96 17.90
C GLU A 233 2.16 3.52 16.69
N HIS A 234 2.32 2.20 16.45
CA HIS A 234 3.03 1.70 15.27
C HIS A 234 2.26 2.02 13.97
N ILE A 235 0.94 1.86 14.00
CA ILE A 235 0.04 2.16 12.87
C ILE A 235 0.01 3.67 12.58
N LEU A 236 -0.02 4.49 13.62
CA LEU A 236 0.00 5.96 13.47
C LEU A 236 1.35 6.48 12.98
N ASP A 237 2.47 5.95 13.48
CA ASP A 237 3.80 6.28 12.96
C ASP A 237 3.91 5.93 11.47
N GLN A 238 3.42 4.74 11.08
CA GLN A 238 3.34 4.33 9.68
C GLN A 238 2.50 5.31 8.84
N ALA A 239 1.34 5.72 9.33
CA ALA A 239 0.46 6.65 8.64
C ALA A 239 1.08 8.06 8.53
N GLU A 240 1.80 8.52 9.55
CA GLU A 240 2.54 9.80 9.52
C GLU A 240 3.71 9.74 8.56
N ASN A 241 4.41 8.62 8.49
CA ASN A 241 5.56 8.39 7.62
C ASN A 241 5.22 8.52 6.13
N ARG A 242 3.94 8.39 5.72
CA ARG A 242 3.52 8.75 4.36
C ARG A 242 3.88 10.18 4.01
N ARG A 243 3.65 11.13 4.90
CA ARG A 243 4.00 12.55 4.68
C ARG A 243 5.50 12.72 4.54
N HIS A 244 6.29 12.06 5.38
CA HIS A 244 7.75 12.16 5.36
C HIS A 244 8.36 11.52 4.12
N ALA A 245 7.92 10.32 3.76
CA ALA A 245 8.35 9.63 2.55
C ALA A 245 7.98 10.42 1.27
N GLU A 246 6.76 10.94 1.21
CA GLU A 246 6.29 11.76 0.08
C GLU A 246 7.12 13.05 -0.08
N LYS A 247 7.50 13.72 1.03
CA LYS A 247 8.43 14.86 0.98
C LYS A 247 9.77 14.47 0.39
N ALA A 248 10.33 13.35 0.83
CA ALA A 248 11.60 12.85 0.32
C ALA A 248 11.52 12.52 -1.18
N VAL A 249 10.44 11.88 -1.63
CA VAL A 249 10.21 11.60 -3.05
C VAL A 249 10.14 12.89 -3.86
N MET A 250 9.34 13.86 -3.43
CA MET A 250 9.22 15.15 -4.14
C MET A 250 10.56 15.88 -4.21
N ALA A 251 11.27 15.98 -3.09
CA ALA A 251 12.58 16.65 -3.06
C ALA A 251 13.61 15.95 -3.96
N THR A 252 13.63 14.63 -3.98
CA THR A 252 14.51 13.82 -4.84
C THR A 252 14.21 14.05 -6.32
N LEU A 253 12.95 13.96 -6.72
CA LEU A 253 12.52 14.14 -8.10
C LEU A 253 12.75 15.56 -8.62
N LEU A 254 12.72 16.56 -7.74
CA LEU A 254 13.03 17.95 -8.06
C LEU A 254 14.54 18.27 -7.96
N GLY A 255 15.40 17.27 -7.79
CA GLY A 255 16.84 17.43 -7.71
C GLY A 255 17.33 18.09 -6.40
N LYS A 256 16.52 18.03 -5.34
CA LYS A 256 16.81 18.62 -4.01
C LYS A 256 17.00 17.57 -2.91
N GLY A 257 17.03 16.28 -3.27
CA GLY A 257 17.16 15.18 -2.30
C GLY A 257 18.44 15.20 -1.46
N GLN A 258 19.47 15.94 -1.88
CA GLN A 258 20.70 16.12 -1.09
C GLN A 258 20.53 17.07 0.11
N LEU A 259 19.38 17.73 0.22
CA LEU A 259 19.07 18.68 1.30
C LEU A 259 18.24 18.04 2.43
N LEU A 260 17.88 16.77 2.28
CA LEU A 260 17.17 15.95 3.26
C LEU A 260 18.16 15.03 3.97
#